data_17b0c99db86779c68e87b402db95413a
#
_entry.id   17b0c99db86779c68e87b402db95413a
#
_cell.length_a   1.000
_cell.length_b   1.000
_cell.length_c   1.000
_cell.angle_alpha   90.00
_cell.angle_beta   90.00
_cell.angle_gamma   90.00
#
_symmetry.space_group_name_H-M   'P 1'
#
loop_
_entity.id
_entity.type
_entity.pdbx_description
1 polymer ?
#
loop_
_entity_poly.entity_id
_entity_poly.type
_entity_poly.pdbx_seq_one_letter_code
_entity_poly.pdbx_strand_id
1 'polypeptide(L)'
;SFLDAIIIGAFFTQPVHFLARGDAFNKPYHRFLLGLLNMIPIYRLSEGKENLINNNYAFAASKKILENNGIVLIFIEGICLLTNQLQPFKKGAARIALDYQRKNPLKVLSVGIAYDGFNAWGKTVQIALGNPILAEQLLPFEDRAKNMNHFNAEIKQELEQLIIAPTSWPTNKSKTIQLIATIGIILHYPIFSIIQQKVYNKTSRTVFYDSVLFGCLFISYPFYLLLISMVLYWFLCQGTLLILVLFILSARTIVLCKNPNK
;
A
#
# COMPACT_ATOMS: atom_id res chain seq x y z
N SER A 1 -4.41 0.74 3.36
CA SER A 1 -4.70 1.88 2.46
C SER A 1 -4.35 1.54 1.01
N PHE A 2 -4.61 2.43 0.06
CA PHE A 2 -4.17 2.24 -1.33
C PHE A 2 -2.63 2.18 -1.44
N LEU A 3 -1.96 2.99 -0.64
CA LEU A 3 -0.50 3.02 -0.56
C LEU A 3 0.07 1.67 -0.11
N ASP A 4 -0.56 1.01 0.86
CA ASP A 4 -0.12 -0.29 1.36
C ASP A 4 -0.15 -1.35 0.24
N ALA A 5 -1.21 -1.32 -0.59
CA ALA A 5 -1.34 -2.23 -1.73
C ALA A 5 -0.19 -2.02 -2.74
N ILE A 6 0.14 -0.77 -3.07
CA ILE A 6 1.25 -0.45 -3.99
C ILE A 6 2.58 -0.90 -3.40
N ILE A 7 2.83 -0.57 -2.12
CA ILE A 7 4.08 -0.91 -1.45
C ILE A 7 4.25 -2.44 -1.41
N ILE A 8 3.23 -3.17 -0.95
CA ILE A 8 3.31 -4.64 -0.88
C ILE A 8 3.46 -5.23 -2.28
N GLY A 9 2.66 -4.76 -3.27
CA GLY A 9 2.72 -5.27 -4.64
C GLY A 9 4.09 -5.09 -5.31
N ALA A 10 4.84 -4.06 -4.93
CA ALA A 10 6.19 -3.82 -5.46
C ALA A 10 7.25 -4.85 -5.01
N PHE A 11 6.97 -5.64 -3.96
CA PHE A 11 7.87 -6.70 -3.50
C PHE A 11 7.72 -8.02 -4.27
N PHE A 12 6.62 -8.21 -4.98
CA PHE A 12 6.37 -9.44 -5.71
C PHE A 12 6.77 -9.30 -7.17
N THR A 13 7.41 -10.31 -7.74
CA THR A 13 7.76 -10.38 -9.16
C THR A 13 6.58 -10.77 -10.05
N GLN A 14 5.59 -11.46 -9.46
CA GLN A 14 4.35 -11.83 -10.13
C GLN A 14 3.25 -10.79 -9.86
N PRO A 15 2.31 -10.60 -10.79
CA PRO A 15 1.16 -9.71 -10.56
C PRO A 15 0.36 -10.12 -9.34
N VAL A 16 0.16 -9.18 -8.42
CA VAL A 16 -0.69 -9.36 -7.23
C VAL A 16 -2.08 -8.81 -7.53
N HIS A 17 -3.10 -9.58 -7.23
CA HIS A 17 -4.49 -9.17 -7.35
C HIS A 17 -5.02 -8.76 -5.97
N PHE A 18 -5.57 -7.54 -5.87
CA PHE A 18 -5.98 -6.95 -4.60
C PHE A 18 -7.49 -6.94 -4.47
N LEU A 19 -8.00 -7.40 -3.32
CA LEU A 19 -9.40 -7.17 -2.98
C LEU A 19 -9.55 -5.75 -2.41
N ALA A 20 -10.28 -4.92 -3.14
CA ALA A 20 -10.48 -3.51 -2.81
C ALA A 20 -11.97 -3.19 -2.61
N ARG A 21 -12.26 -2.11 -1.87
CA ARG A 21 -13.64 -1.69 -1.56
C ARG A 21 -14.48 -1.48 -2.82
N GLY A 22 -15.69 -2.03 -2.83
CA GLY A 22 -16.61 -1.97 -3.98
C GLY A 22 -17.03 -0.55 -4.34
N ASP A 23 -17.21 0.33 -3.35
CA ASP A 23 -17.58 1.73 -3.58
C ASP A 23 -16.55 2.53 -4.39
N ALA A 24 -15.28 2.11 -4.38
CA ALA A 24 -14.24 2.71 -5.22
C ALA A 24 -14.47 2.49 -6.73
N PHE A 25 -15.27 1.48 -7.10
CA PHE A 25 -15.54 1.10 -8.50
C PHE A 25 -16.81 1.73 -9.08
N ASN A 26 -17.47 2.65 -8.38
CA ASN A 26 -18.75 3.22 -8.79
C ASN A 26 -18.69 4.01 -10.10
N LYS A 27 -17.54 4.65 -10.41
CA LYS A 27 -17.37 5.43 -11.64
C LYS A 27 -16.66 4.61 -12.72
N PRO A 28 -17.08 4.69 -14.00
CA PRO A 28 -16.49 3.88 -15.08
C PRO A 28 -14.97 4.02 -15.20
N TYR A 29 -14.44 5.24 -15.10
CA TYR A 29 -13.01 5.49 -15.20
C TYR A 29 -12.24 4.95 -13.97
N HIS A 30 -12.82 4.98 -12.75
CA HIS A 30 -12.21 4.33 -11.60
C HIS A 30 -12.14 2.82 -11.81
N ARG A 31 -13.21 2.20 -12.34
CA ARG A 31 -13.25 0.77 -12.62
C ARG A 31 -12.16 0.37 -13.61
N PHE A 32 -11.97 1.16 -14.65
CA PHE A 32 -10.90 0.95 -15.63
C PHE A 32 -9.50 1.04 -14.97
N LEU A 33 -9.21 2.15 -14.26
CA LEU A 33 -7.91 2.36 -13.61
C LEU A 33 -7.60 1.30 -12.54
N LEU A 34 -8.57 0.98 -11.68
CA LEU A 34 -8.40 -0.04 -10.65
C LEU A 34 -8.25 -1.44 -11.26
N GLY A 35 -8.91 -1.70 -12.40
CA GLY A 35 -8.72 -2.92 -13.18
C GLY A 35 -7.31 -3.09 -13.72
N LEU A 36 -6.68 -2.00 -14.21
CA LEU A 36 -5.27 -2.01 -14.64
C LEU A 36 -4.30 -2.32 -13.48
N LEU A 37 -4.70 -2.03 -12.24
CA LEU A 37 -3.95 -2.34 -11.03
C LEU A 37 -4.32 -3.72 -10.43
N ASN A 38 -4.99 -4.57 -11.19
CA ASN A 38 -5.45 -5.91 -10.77
C ASN A 38 -6.33 -5.88 -9.50
N MET A 39 -7.13 -4.83 -9.32
CA MET A 39 -8.03 -4.71 -8.16
C MET A 39 -9.39 -5.33 -8.46
N ILE A 40 -9.89 -6.12 -7.51
CA ILE A 40 -11.17 -6.83 -7.56
C ILE A 40 -12.11 -6.19 -6.52
N PRO A 41 -13.34 -5.76 -6.92
CA PRO A 41 -14.27 -5.15 -5.97
C PRO A 41 -14.82 -6.19 -4.97
N ILE A 42 -14.76 -5.86 -3.68
CA ILE A 42 -15.41 -6.59 -2.60
C ILE A 42 -16.28 -5.64 -1.77
N TYR A 43 -17.52 -6.02 -1.50
CA TYR A 43 -18.50 -5.21 -0.82
C TYR A 43 -18.63 -5.59 0.66
N ARG A 44 -18.84 -4.61 1.51
CA ARG A 44 -19.06 -4.77 2.95
C ARG A 44 -20.54 -4.69 3.26
N LEU A 45 -20.93 -5.20 4.44
CA LEU A 45 -22.30 -5.08 4.92
C LEU A 45 -22.74 -3.61 5.05
N SER A 46 -21.82 -2.71 5.41
CA SER A 46 -22.04 -1.25 5.49
C SER A 46 -22.30 -0.58 4.13
N GLU A 47 -22.04 -1.25 3.02
CA GLU A 47 -22.27 -0.76 1.65
C GLU A 47 -23.61 -1.22 1.07
N GLY A 48 -24.48 -1.84 1.90
CA GLY A 48 -25.80 -2.36 1.53
C GLY A 48 -25.81 -3.89 1.42
N LYS A 49 -26.88 -4.50 1.94
CA LYS A 49 -27.03 -5.98 1.90
C LYS A 49 -27.17 -6.52 0.48
N GLU A 50 -27.78 -5.75 -0.41
CA GLU A 50 -27.94 -6.04 -1.83
C GLU A 50 -26.60 -6.21 -2.56
N ASN A 51 -25.58 -5.46 -2.14
CA ASN A 51 -24.24 -5.53 -2.72
C ASN A 51 -23.46 -6.78 -2.29
N LEU A 52 -23.85 -7.45 -1.22
CA LEU A 52 -23.17 -8.67 -0.75
C LEU A 52 -23.28 -9.82 -1.75
N ILE A 53 -24.33 -9.85 -2.57
CA ILE A 53 -24.48 -10.84 -3.65
C ILE A 53 -23.35 -10.70 -4.66
N ASN A 54 -22.88 -9.49 -4.90
CA ASN A 54 -21.77 -9.19 -5.81
C ASN A 54 -20.43 -9.76 -5.31
N ASN A 55 -20.31 -10.09 -4.02
CA ASN A 55 -19.12 -10.75 -3.49
C ASN A 55 -18.88 -12.14 -4.05
N ASN A 56 -19.92 -12.80 -4.58
CA ASN A 56 -19.75 -14.08 -5.27
C ASN A 56 -18.84 -13.93 -6.49
N TYR A 57 -18.90 -12.78 -7.17
CA TYR A 57 -17.96 -12.44 -8.24
C TYR A 57 -16.52 -12.35 -7.72
N ALA A 58 -16.31 -11.62 -6.62
CA ALA A 58 -14.96 -11.46 -6.03
C ALA A 58 -14.38 -12.82 -5.59
N PHE A 59 -15.17 -13.68 -4.97
CA PHE A 59 -14.75 -15.03 -4.56
C PHE A 59 -14.44 -15.92 -5.77
N ALA A 60 -15.29 -15.90 -6.80
CA ALA A 60 -15.07 -16.66 -8.02
C ALA A 60 -13.83 -16.18 -8.79
N ALA A 61 -13.62 -14.86 -8.88
CA ALA A 61 -12.44 -14.27 -9.49
C ALA A 61 -11.17 -14.65 -8.72
N SER A 62 -11.18 -14.53 -7.38
CA SER A 62 -10.06 -14.93 -6.52
C SER A 62 -9.71 -16.41 -6.72
N LYS A 63 -10.71 -17.27 -6.74
CA LYS A 63 -10.53 -18.71 -6.97
C LYS A 63 -9.87 -18.98 -8.33
N LYS A 64 -10.35 -18.35 -9.40
CA LYS A 64 -9.77 -18.49 -10.74
C LYS A 64 -8.31 -18.04 -10.81
N ILE A 65 -7.95 -16.96 -10.10
CA ILE A 65 -6.58 -16.45 -10.03
C ILE A 65 -5.68 -17.48 -9.34
N LEU A 66 -6.12 -17.98 -8.18
CA LEU A 66 -5.38 -18.98 -7.41
C LEU A 66 -5.24 -20.31 -8.19
N GLU A 67 -6.26 -20.73 -8.92
CA GLU A 67 -6.24 -21.92 -9.80
C GLU A 67 -5.19 -21.80 -10.91
N ASN A 68 -4.83 -20.58 -11.31
CA ASN A 68 -3.79 -20.27 -12.28
C ASN A 68 -2.44 -19.92 -11.61
N ASN A 69 -2.22 -20.34 -10.38
CA ASN A 69 -1.02 -20.04 -9.57
C ASN A 69 -0.75 -18.53 -9.39
N GLY A 70 -1.78 -17.71 -9.47
CA GLY A 70 -1.70 -16.28 -9.21
C GLY A 70 -1.74 -15.95 -7.72
N ILE A 71 -1.46 -14.69 -7.38
CA ILE A 71 -1.44 -14.18 -6.01
C ILE A 71 -2.67 -13.32 -5.76
N VAL A 72 -3.41 -13.62 -4.69
CA VAL A 72 -4.53 -12.81 -4.20
C VAL A 72 -4.16 -12.22 -2.85
N LEU A 73 -4.20 -10.89 -2.74
CA LEU A 73 -3.94 -10.17 -1.50
C LEU A 73 -5.25 -9.61 -0.94
N ILE A 74 -5.48 -9.88 0.34
CA ILE A 74 -6.63 -9.36 1.08
C ILE A 74 -6.18 -8.69 2.37
N PHE A 75 -6.64 -7.47 2.62
CA PHE A 75 -6.52 -6.82 3.92
C PHE A 75 -7.57 -7.41 4.86
N ILE A 76 -7.15 -8.33 5.72
CA ILE A 76 -8.03 -9.20 6.52
C ILE A 76 -8.94 -8.43 7.48
N GLU A 77 -8.54 -7.25 7.93
CA GLU A 77 -9.35 -6.36 8.79
C GLU A 77 -10.54 -5.75 8.04
N GLY A 78 -10.42 -5.62 6.72
CA GLY A 78 -11.45 -5.03 5.86
C GLY A 78 -11.73 -3.54 6.14
N ILE A 79 -10.93 -2.85 6.93
CA ILE A 79 -11.01 -1.41 7.23
C ILE A 79 -9.65 -0.76 7.04
N CYS A 80 -9.62 0.56 6.89
CA CYS A 80 -8.40 1.35 6.85
C CYS A 80 -8.42 2.30 8.04
N LEU A 81 -7.44 2.17 8.94
CA LEU A 81 -7.23 3.05 10.08
C LEU A 81 -5.77 3.48 10.16
N LEU A 82 -5.52 4.61 10.79
CA LEU A 82 -4.17 5.12 11.04
C LEU A 82 -3.64 4.56 12.37
N THR A 83 -3.38 3.27 12.40
CA THR A 83 -2.89 2.55 13.60
C THR A 83 -2.05 1.34 13.19
N ASN A 84 -1.05 1.01 14.01
CA ASN A 84 -0.30 -0.24 13.92
C ASN A 84 -0.94 -1.37 14.76
N GLN A 85 -2.08 -1.12 15.41
CA GLN A 85 -2.80 -2.13 16.18
C GLN A 85 -3.75 -2.91 15.28
N LEU A 86 -3.72 -4.24 15.38
CA LEU A 86 -4.62 -5.11 14.66
C LEU A 86 -6.07 -4.89 15.07
N GLN A 87 -6.93 -4.81 14.06
CA GLN A 87 -8.37 -4.70 14.21
C GLN A 87 -9.04 -6.08 14.07
N PRO A 88 -10.32 -6.22 14.48
CA PRO A 88 -11.03 -7.48 14.31
C PRO A 88 -11.07 -7.97 12.85
N PHE A 89 -10.70 -9.23 12.63
CA PHE A 89 -10.59 -9.82 11.30
C PHE A 89 -11.96 -10.17 10.71
N LYS A 90 -12.08 -9.95 9.40
CA LYS A 90 -13.23 -10.39 8.62
C LYS A 90 -13.01 -11.82 8.12
N LYS A 91 -14.11 -12.51 7.82
CA LYS A 91 -14.09 -13.92 7.41
C LYS A 91 -13.80 -14.14 5.90
N GLY A 92 -13.52 -13.07 5.15
CA GLY A 92 -13.31 -13.12 3.70
C GLY A 92 -12.11 -13.96 3.27
N ALA A 93 -10.97 -13.78 3.94
CA ALA A 93 -9.75 -14.53 3.65
C ALA A 93 -9.94 -16.04 3.92
N ALA A 94 -10.47 -16.37 5.10
CA ALA A 94 -10.78 -17.76 5.47
C ALA A 94 -11.77 -18.40 4.50
N ARG A 95 -12.78 -17.64 4.02
CA ARG A 95 -13.76 -18.14 3.04
C ARG A 95 -13.08 -18.46 1.70
N ILE A 96 -12.21 -17.59 1.20
CA ILE A 96 -11.47 -17.84 -0.04
C ILE A 96 -10.60 -19.10 0.10
N ALA A 97 -9.86 -19.21 1.21
CA ALA A 97 -9.02 -20.36 1.48
C ALA A 97 -9.85 -21.66 1.57
N LEU A 98 -10.97 -21.62 2.26
CA LEU A 98 -11.88 -22.78 2.41
C LEU A 98 -12.51 -23.22 1.09
N ASP A 99 -12.93 -22.27 0.26
CA ASP A 99 -13.58 -22.58 -1.03
C ASP A 99 -12.55 -23.10 -2.06
N TYR A 100 -11.27 -22.76 -1.92
CA TYR A 100 -10.18 -23.20 -2.80
C TYR A 100 -9.56 -24.55 -2.40
N GLN A 101 -9.44 -24.83 -1.11
CA GLN A 101 -8.72 -25.99 -0.54
C GLN A 101 -9.09 -27.35 -1.17
N ARG A 102 -10.27 -27.45 -1.77
CA ARG A 102 -10.79 -28.70 -2.35
C ARG A 102 -10.05 -29.20 -3.60
N LYS A 103 -9.15 -28.39 -4.20
CA LYS A 103 -8.53 -28.74 -5.50
C LYS A 103 -7.02 -28.90 -5.46
N ASN A 104 -6.28 -27.98 -4.85
CA ASN A 104 -4.83 -27.94 -4.84
C ASN A 104 -4.30 -27.40 -3.50
N PRO A 105 -3.06 -27.73 -3.08
CA PRO A 105 -2.47 -27.15 -1.89
C PRO A 105 -2.32 -25.62 -2.05
N LEU A 106 -3.02 -24.89 -1.21
CA LEU A 106 -2.96 -23.41 -1.15
C LEU A 106 -2.00 -23.00 -0.06
N LYS A 107 -1.10 -22.06 -0.36
CA LYS A 107 -0.22 -21.43 0.62
C LYS A 107 -0.80 -20.08 1.03
N VAL A 108 -0.87 -19.85 2.31
CA VAL A 108 -1.26 -18.58 2.93
C VAL A 108 -0.01 -17.92 3.48
N LEU A 109 0.22 -16.66 3.13
CA LEU A 109 1.37 -15.88 3.58
C LEU A 109 0.87 -14.65 4.34
N SER A 110 1.21 -14.55 5.62
CA SER A 110 0.95 -13.37 6.43
C SER A 110 1.93 -12.25 6.10
N VAL A 111 1.42 -11.04 5.89
CA VAL A 111 2.23 -9.85 5.62
C VAL A 111 1.87 -8.77 6.63
N GLY A 112 2.79 -8.46 7.53
CA GLY A 112 2.69 -7.35 8.46
C GLY A 112 3.23 -6.07 7.83
N ILE A 113 2.50 -4.95 7.98
CA ILE A 113 2.97 -3.62 7.58
C ILE A 113 2.83 -2.68 8.78
N ALA A 114 3.90 -1.98 9.11
CA ALA A 114 3.93 -1.03 10.21
C ALA A 114 4.61 0.28 9.79
N TYR A 115 4.19 1.38 10.40
CA TYR A 115 4.64 2.74 10.11
C TYR A 115 5.20 3.41 11.36
N ASP A 116 6.29 4.18 11.24
CA ASP A 116 6.80 5.07 12.29
C ASP A 116 5.94 6.32 12.48
N GLY A 117 5.14 6.68 11.47
CA GLY A 117 4.20 7.79 11.49
C GLY A 117 3.28 7.75 10.27
N PHE A 118 1.99 8.06 10.48
CA PHE A 118 0.98 7.92 9.40
C PHE A 118 0.93 9.12 8.46
N ASN A 119 1.12 10.34 8.98
CA ASN A 119 1.02 11.59 8.22
C ASN A 119 2.37 12.30 8.02
N ALA A 120 3.46 11.66 8.44
CA ALA A 120 4.78 12.24 8.34
C ALA A 120 5.36 12.10 6.93
N TRP A 121 6.01 13.16 6.43
CA TRP A 121 6.81 13.06 5.22
C TRP A 121 8.09 12.26 5.47
N GLY A 122 8.48 11.41 4.49
CA GLY A 122 9.66 10.55 4.63
C GLY A 122 9.51 9.52 5.76
N LYS A 123 8.30 9.01 5.98
CA LYS A 123 8.02 7.96 6.96
C LYS A 123 8.79 6.67 6.65
N THR A 124 9.10 5.92 7.69
CA THR A 124 9.63 4.57 7.57
C THR A 124 8.47 3.59 7.54
N VAL A 125 8.52 2.68 6.58
CA VAL A 125 7.55 1.59 6.46
C VAL A 125 8.31 0.27 6.63
N GLN A 126 7.89 -0.54 7.58
CA GLN A 126 8.41 -1.88 7.78
C GLN A 126 7.41 -2.88 7.21
N ILE A 127 7.89 -3.78 6.35
CA ILE A 127 7.14 -4.92 5.86
C ILE A 127 7.81 -6.17 6.41
N ALA A 128 7.05 -6.99 7.10
CA ALA A 128 7.48 -8.28 7.61
C ALA A 128 6.66 -9.39 6.95
N LEU A 129 7.36 -10.39 6.43
CA LEU A 129 6.75 -11.57 5.82
C LEU A 129 6.82 -12.72 6.82
N GLY A 130 5.69 -13.39 7.05
CA GLY A 130 5.63 -14.63 7.80
C GLY A 130 6.10 -15.83 6.98
N ASN A 131 5.95 -17.00 7.55
CA ASN A 131 6.22 -18.24 6.84
C ASN A 131 4.98 -18.69 6.04
N PRO A 132 5.13 -19.19 4.81
CA PRO A 132 4.01 -19.73 4.07
C PRO A 132 3.40 -20.94 4.80
N ILE A 133 2.14 -20.86 5.19
CA ILE A 133 1.37 -21.91 5.86
C ILE A 133 0.46 -22.60 4.85
N LEU A 134 0.37 -23.91 4.87
CA LEU A 134 -0.62 -24.62 4.05
C LEU A 134 -2.03 -24.38 4.57
N ALA A 135 -2.96 -24.08 3.68
CA ALA A 135 -4.34 -23.80 4.07
C ALA A 135 -5.00 -24.94 4.84
N GLU A 136 -4.59 -26.18 4.58
CA GLU A 136 -5.06 -27.39 5.29
C GLU A 136 -4.74 -27.33 6.80
N GLN A 137 -3.60 -26.75 7.17
CA GLN A 137 -3.19 -26.58 8.57
C GLN A 137 -4.06 -25.52 9.28
N LEU A 138 -4.52 -24.52 8.52
CA LEU A 138 -5.38 -23.45 9.03
C LEU A 138 -6.87 -23.83 9.05
N LEU A 139 -7.24 -24.93 8.40
CA LEU A 139 -8.62 -25.36 8.19
C LEU A 139 -8.80 -26.86 8.54
N PRO A 140 -8.44 -27.29 9.77
CA PRO A 140 -8.38 -28.70 10.13
C PRO A 140 -9.75 -29.34 10.47
N PHE A 141 -10.81 -28.54 10.61
CA PHE A 141 -12.12 -29.01 11.04
C PHE A 141 -13.05 -29.30 9.86
N GLU A 142 -14.03 -30.19 10.06
CA GLU A 142 -15.12 -30.38 9.10
C GLU A 142 -16.10 -29.21 9.11
N ASP A 143 -16.35 -28.62 10.30
CA ASP A 143 -17.26 -27.49 10.46
C ASP A 143 -16.70 -26.20 9.87
N ARG A 144 -17.46 -25.60 8.94
CA ARG A 144 -17.07 -24.39 8.23
C ARG A 144 -16.87 -23.18 9.14
N ALA A 145 -17.71 -23.03 10.15
CA ALA A 145 -17.62 -21.88 11.07
C ALA A 145 -16.41 -22.01 12.00
N LYS A 146 -16.14 -23.23 12.48
CA LYS A 146 -14.93 -23.51 13.29
C LYS A 146 -13.66 -23.26 12.49
N ASN A 147 -13.60 -23.71 11.24
CA ASN A 147 -12.46 -23.44 10.36
C ASN A 147 -12.21 -21.95 10.15
N MET A 148 -13.23 -21.15 9.88
CA MET A 148 -13.07 -19.70 9.69
C MET A 148 -12.57 -19.00 10.95
N ASN A 149 -13.04 -19.43 12.13
CA ASN A 149 -12.59 -18.87 13.40
C ASN A 149 -11.14 -19.27 13.71
N HIS A 150 -10.79 -20.54 13.48
CA HIS A 150 -9.43 -21.06 13.66
C HIS A 150 -8.45 -20.36 12.72
N PHE A 151 -8.77 -20.25 11.44
CA PHE A 151 -7.97 -19.51 10.45
C PHE A 151 -7.66 -18.09 10.93
N ASN A 152 -8.69 -17.36 11.38
CA ASN A 152 -8.51 -15.99 11.84
C ASN A 152 -7.67 -15.92 13.13
N ALA A 153 -7.78 -16.90 14.03
CA ALA A 153 -7.00 -16.96 15.27
C ALA A 153 -5.50 -17.18 14.98
N GLU A 154 -5.18 -18.18 14.15
CA GLU A 154 -3.80 -18.49 13.75
C GLU A 154 -3.14 -17.32 13.01
N ILE A 155 -3.82 -16.76 12.00
CA ILE A 155 -3.30 -15.61 11.27
C ILE A 155 -3.14 -14.38 12.17
N LYS A 156 -4.01 -14.20 13.16
CA LYS A 156 -3.89 -13.11 14.13
C LYS A 156 -2.65 -13.27 14.99
N GLN A 157 -2.41 -14.45 15.51
CA GLN A 157 -1.22 -14.75 16.33
C GLN A 157 0.07 -14.51 15.54
N GLU A 158 0.11 -14.92 14.27
CA GLU A 158 1.28 -14.69 13.41
C GLU A 158 1.47 -13.19 13.13
N LEU A 159 0.42 -12.46 12.77
CA LEU A 159 0.49 -11.03 12.47
C LEU A 159 0.87 -10.18 13.69
N GLU A 160 0.45 -10.56 14.91
CA GLU A 160 0.87 -9.91 16.16
C GLU A 160 2.39 -9.95 16.36
N GLN A 161 3.05 -11.01 15.88
CA GLN A 161 4.51 -11.13 15.92
C GLN A 161 5.21 -10.34 14.80
N LEU A 162 4.55 -10.16 13.66
CA LEU A 162 5.11 -9.49 12.49
C LEU A 162 4.97 -7.95 12.52
N ILE A 163 3.90 -7.43 13.18
CA ILE A 163 3.64 -5.99 13.24
C ILE A 163 4.44 -5.39 14.41
N ILE A 164 5.70 -5.13 14.14
CA ILE A 164 6.60 -4.44 15.07
C ILE A 164 6.79 -3.02 14.55
N ALA A 165 6.63 -2.03 15.43
CA ALA A 165 6.87 -0.64 15.04
C ALA A 165 8.30 -0.47 14.51
N PRO A 166 8.50 0.14 13.34
CA PRO A 166 9.82 0.26 12.76
C PRO A 166 10.73 1.08 13.66
N THR A 167 11.91 0.55 13.91
CA THR A 167 12.99 1.31 14.52
C THR A 167 13.44 2.39 13.56
N SER A 168 13.60 3.61 14.05
CA SER A 168 14.10 4.72 13.25
C SER A 168 15.46 4.39 12.63
N TRP A 169 15.62 4.61 11.33
CA TRP A 169 16.90 4.46 10.66
C TRP A 169 17.92 5.46 11.23
N PRO A 170 19.19 5.07 11.36
CA PRO A 170 20.22 5.99 11.77
C PRO A 170 20.31 7.16 10.79
N THR A 171 20.11 8.37 11.28
CA THR A 171 20.20 9.58 10.46
C THR A 171 21.66 9.88 10.11
N ASN A 172 21.93 10.17 8.86
CA ASN A 172 23.26 10.58 8.44
C ASN A 172 23.52 12.02 8.90
N LYS A 173 24.51 12.18 9.79
CA LYS A 173 24.90 13.48 10.36
C LYS A 173 26.00 14.20 9.58
N SER A 174 26.41 13.68 8.42
CA SER A 174 27.43 14.33 7.58
C SER A 174 26.94 15.71 7.13
N LYS A 175 27.80 16.74 7.36
CA LYS A 175 27.48 18.14 6.99
C LYS A 175 27.22 18.29 5.49
N THR A 176 27.93 17.56 4.65
CA THR A 176 27.76 17.58 3.19
C THR A 176 26.39 17.05 2.77
N ILE A 177 25.94 15.94 3.35
CA ILE A 177 24.63 15.37 3.08
C ILE A 177 23.52 16.30 3.59
N GLN A 178 23.70 16.93 4.74
CA GLN A 178 22.76 17.91 5.28
C GLN A 178 22.63 19.15 4.37
N LEU A 179 23.73 19.64 3.81
CA LEU A 179 23.69 20.75 2.85
C LEU A 179 22.92 20.36 1.59
N ILE A 180 23.21 19.20 1.01
CA ILE A 180 22.51 18.70 -0.18
C ILE A 180 21.01 18.49 0.13
N ALA A 181 20.66 17.97 1.31
CA ALA A 181 19.29 17.81 1.75
C ALA A 181 18.54 19.15 1.87
N THR A 182 19.21 20.20 2.40
CA THR A 182 18.64 21.55 2.49
C THR A 182 18.34 22.12 1.10
N ILE A 183 19.29 22.00 0.17
CA ILE A 183 19.07 22.38 -1.24
C ILE A 183 17.92 21.59 -1.83
N GLY A 184 17.87 20.28 -1.59
CA GLY A 184 16.78 19.42 -2.03
C GLY A 184 15.42 19.88 -1.49
N ILE A 185 15.32 20.23 -0.22
CA ILE A 185 14.08 20.79 0.37
C ILE A 185 13.64 22.03 -0.40
N ILE A 186 14.53 22.98 -0.59
CA ILE A 186 14.21 24.24 -1.29
C ILE A 186 13.69 23.96 -2.71
N LEU A 187 14.30 23.03 -3.41
CA LEU A 187 13.96 22.72 -4.80
C LEU A 187 12.63 21.95 -4.93
N HIS A 188 12.33 21.02 -4.01
CA HIS A 188 11.15 20.18 -4.11
C HIS A 188 9.95 20.73 -3.33
N TYR A 189 10.18 21.65 -2.38
CA TYR A 189 9.12 22.19 -1.53
C TYR A 189 7.99 22.90 -2.29
N PRO A 190 8.24 23.68 -3.36
CA PRO A 190 7.16 24.40 -4.06
C PRO A 190 6.08 23.47 -4.59
N ILE A 191 6.43 22.39 -5.31
CA ILE A 191 5.45 21.43 -5.81
C ILE A 191 4.77 20.69 -4.66
N PHE A 192 5.56 20.27 -3.66
CA PHE A 192 5.03 19.57 -2.50
C PHE A 192 4.00 20.42 -1.75
N SER A 193 4.32 21.67 -1.42
CA SER A 193 3.43 22.56 -0.66
C SER A 193 2.12 22.88 -1.39
N ILE A 194 2.18 23.14 -2.71
CA ILE A 194 1.00 23.39 -3.52
C ILE A 194 0.05 22.18 -3.51
N ILE A 195 0.59 20.99 -3.73
CA ILE A 195 -0.22 19.77 -3.78
C ILE A 195 -0.72 19.41 -2.39
N GLN A 196 0.16 19.49 -1.38
CA GLN A 196 -0.17 19.21 0.01
C GLN A 196 -1.34 20.08 0.48
N GLN A 197 -1.30 21.38 0.23
CA GLN A 197 -2.38 22.30 0.65
C GLN A 197 -3.72 21.94 -0.01
N LYS A 198 -3.72 21.66 -1.32
CA LYS A 198 -4.94 21.27 -2.06
C LYS A 198 -5.51 19.94 -1.56
N VAL A 199 -4.66 18.96 -1.31
CA VAL A 199 -5.06 17.65 -0.79
C VAL A 199 -5.52 17.77 0.65
N TYR A 200 -4.79 18.50 1.50
CA TYR A 200 -5.14 18.71 2.90
C TYR A 200 -6.55 19.31 3.05
N ASN A 201 -6.87 20.33 2.29
CA ASN A 201 -8.19 20.98 2.35
C ASN A 201 -9.35 20.01 2.03
N LYS A 202 -9.10 18.96 1.24
CA LYS A 202 -10.13 18.01 0.82
C LYS A 202 -10.15 16.71 1.63
N THR A 203 -9.03 16.30 2.19
CA THR A 203 -8.86 14.95 2.75
C THR A 203 -8.27 14.89 4.15
N SER A 204 -7.93 16.02 4.79
CA SER A 204 -7.28 16.07 6.12
C SER A 204 -8.05 15.33 7.23
N ARG A 205 -9.36 15.23 7.10
CA ARG A 205 -10.23 14.52 8.06
C ARG A 205 -10.49 13.06 7.68
N THR A 206 -9.78 12.54 6.68
CA THR A 206 -9.97 11.17 6.20
C THR A 206 -8.70 10.36 6.35
N VAL A 207 -8.84 9.04 6.47
CA VAL A 207 -7.72 8.08 6.48
C VAL A 207 -7.00 7.98 5.12
N PHE A 208 -7.50 8.66 4.10
CA PHE A 208 -6.98 8.60 2.74
C PHE A 208 -6.00 9.72 2.39
N TYR A 209 -5.82 10.71 3.28
CA TYR A 209 -4.96 11.88 3.05
C TYR A 209 -3.61 11.49 2.43
N ASP A 210 -2.93 10.57 3.06
CA ASP A 210 -1.59 10.15 2.67
C ASP A 210 -1.56 9.45 1.29
N SER A 211 -2.53 8.57 1.04
CA SER A 211 -2.64 7.88 -0.25
C SER A 211 -2.97 8.82 -1.40
N VAL A 212 -3.83 9.82 -1.14
CA VAL A 212 -4.20 10.85 -2.15
C VAL A 212 -3.02 11.78 -2.41
N LEU A 213 -2.31 12.19 -1.35
CA LEU A 213 -1.11 13.03 -1.48
C LEU A 213 -0.04 12.32 -2.30
N PHE A 214 0.24 11.05 -1.99
CA PHE A 214 1.18 10.22 -2.75
C PHE A 214 0.77 10.11 -4.22
N GLY A 215 -0.49 9.78 -4.51
CA GLY A 215 -0.99 9.65 -5.90
C GLY A 215 -0.89 10.96 -6.68
N CYS A 216 -1.25 12.09 -6.06
CA CYS A 216 -1.14 13.40 -6.69
C CYS A 216 0.33 13.78 -6.96
N LEU A 217 1.23 13.54 -6.02
CA LEU A 217 2.66 13.79 -6.20
C LEU A 217 3.25 12.86 -7.26
N PHE A 218 2.91 11.57 -7.25
CA PHE A 218 3.39 10.60 -8.22
C PHE A 218 3.04 10.98 -9.66
N ILE A 219 1.82 11.47 -9.88
CA ILE A 219 1.38 11.92 -11.22
C ILE A 219 1.99 13.27 -11.59
N SER A 220 2.06 14.23 -10.65
CA SER A 220 2.49 15.60 -10.95
C SER A 220 4.00 15.76 -11.04
N TYR A 221 4.77 14.91 -10.36
CA TYR A 221 6.22 15.03 -10.29
C TYR A 221 6.94 14.88 -11.64
N PRO A 222 6.57 13.96 -12.54
CA PRO A 222 7.15 13.89 -13.88
C PRO A 222 6.96 15.18 -14.68
N PHE A 223 5.78 15.82 -14.58
CA PHE A 223 5.51 17.10 -15.26
C PHE A 223 6.34 18.24 -14.68
N TYR A 224 6.53 18.23 -13.36
CA TYR A 224 7.42 19.18 -12.69
C TYR A 224 8.87 19.02 -13.12
N LEU A 225 9.36 17.79 -13.25
CA LEU A 225 10.70 17.51 -13.78
C LEU A 225 10.85 17.98 -15.22
N LEU A 226 9.84 17.76 -16.08
CA LEU A 226 9.81 18.26 -17.45
C LEU A 226 9.92 19.79 -17.48
N LEU A 227 9.12 20.48 -16.68
CA LEU A 227 9.15 21.95 -16.61
C LEU A 227 10.53 22.46 -16.17
N ILE A 228 11.12 21.87 -15.13
CA ILE A 228 12.45 22.24 -14.69
C ILE A 228 13.48 21.95 -15.77
N SER A 229 13.40 20.80 -16.44
CA SER A 229 14.35 20.46 -17.52
C SER A 229 14.27 21.44 -18.69
N MET A 230 13.07 21.92 -19.05
CA MET A 230 12.89 22.96 -20.08
C MET A 230 13.53 24.28 -19.66
N VAL A 231 13.32 24.71 -18.41
CA VAL A 231 13.92 25.94 -17.89
C VAL A 231 15.44 25.82 -17.84
N LEU A 232 15.98 24.72 -17.35
CA LEU A 232 17.44 24.49 -17.28
C LEU A 232 18.06 24.43 -18.68
N TYR A 233 17.40 23.80 -19.64
CA TYR A 233 17.87 23.74 -21.02
C TYR A 233 17.96 25.12 -21.66
N TRP A 234 16.99 26.02 -21.38
CA TRP A 234 17.00 27.39 -21.85
C TRP A 234 18.19 28.20 -21.34
N PHE A 235 18.60 27.98 -20.07
CA PHE A 235 19.68 28.76 -19.47
C PHE A 235 21.07 28.15 -19.63
N LEU A 236 21.21 26.82 -19.71
CA LEU A 236 22.48 26.12 -19.55
C LEU A 236 22.91 25.27 -20.75
N CYS A 237 22.04 25.08 -21.74
CA CYS A 237 22.23 24.31 -22.98
C CYS A 237 22.88 22.92 -22.81
N GLN A 238 24.11 22.89 -22.27
CA GLN A 238 24.87 21.67 -21.97
C GLN A 238 24.90 21.38 -20.46
N GLY A 239 24.79 20.12 -20.09
CA GLY A 239 24.78 19.71 -18.66
C GLY A 239 23.42 19.58 -18.01
N THR A 240 22.32 19.89 -18.70
CA THR A 240 20.93 19.78 -18.19
C THR A 240 20.63 18.40 -17.61
N LEU A 241 21.09 17.33 -18.24
CA LEU A 241 20.89 15.96 -17.76
C LEU A 241 21.58 15.70 -16.43
N LEU A 242 22.82 16.16 -16.26
CA LEU A 242 23.57 15.99 -15.00
C LEU A 242 22.88 16.73 -13.85
N ILE A 243 22.44 17.96 -14.11
CA ILE A 243 21.75 18.77 -13.12
C ILE A 243 20.41 18.13 -12.73
N LEU A 244 19.66 17.57 -13.70
CA LEU A 244 18.42 16.85 -13.44
C LEU A 244 18.62 15.60 -12.57
N VAL A 245 19.70 14.85 -12.83
CA VAL A 245 20.07 13.70 -11.99
C VAL A 245 20.41 14.15 -10.56
N LEU A 246 21.22 15.22 -10.41
CA LEU A 246 21.54 15.78 -9.09
C LEU A 246 20.28 16.31 -8.37
N PHE A 247 19.36 16.90 -9.10
CA PHE A 247 18.06 17.34 -8.59
C PHE A 247 17.27 16.15 -8.02
N ILE A 248 17.14 15.06 -8.75
CA ILE A 248 16.42 13.84 -8.30
C ILE A 248 17.15 13.23 -7.09
N LEU A 249 18.48 13.13 -7.12
CA LEU A 249 19.26 12.58 -6.02
C LEU A 249 19.16 13.43 -4.75
N SER A 250 18.99 14.75 -4.87
CA SER A 250 18.79 15.63 -3.71
C SER A 250 17.53 15.26 -2.91
N ALA A 251 16.48 14.79 -3.55
CA ALA A 251 15.27 14.31 -2.87
C ALA A 251 15.56 13.12 -1.93
N ARG A 252 16.47 12.21 -2.32
CA ARG A 252 16.87 11.07 -1.48
C ARG A 252 17.61 11.51 -0.23
N THR A 253 18.45 12.55 -0.34
CA THR A 253 19.22 13.03 0.82
C THR A 253 18.33 13.63 1.90
N ILE A 254 17.18 14.18 1.55
CA ILE A 254 16.21 14.71 2.51
C ILE A 254 15.73 13.61 3.46
N VAL A 255 15.43 12.42 2.93
CA VAL A 255 14.99 11.27 3.73
C VAL A 255 16.10 10.79 4.66
N LEU A 256 17.37 10.79 4.18
CA LEU A 256 18.54 10.38 4.97
C LEU A 256 18.86 11.33 6.13
N CYS A 257 18.47 12.60 6.02
CA CYS A 257 18.73 13.62 7.05
C CYS A 257 17.57 13.83 8.02
N LYS A 258 16.42 13.18 7.78
CA LYS A 258 15.25 13.36 8.63
C LYS A 258 15.51 12.84 10.04
N ASN A 259 15.27 13.70 11.02
CA ASN A 259 15.32 13.31 12.43
C ASN A 259 13.99 12.57 12.77
N PRO A 260 14.02 11.33 13.27
CA PRO A 260 12.82 10.56 13.58
C PRO A 260 11.95 11.18 14.68
N ASN A 261 12.47 12.21 15.40
CA ASN A 261 11.83 12.81 16.56
C ASN A 261 11.22 14.22 16.29
N LYS A 262 10.97 14.58 15.04
CA LYS A 262 10.27 15.83 14.70
C LYS A 262 9.04 15.60 13.87
#